data_7656113ca5ee939291ce200fe17dee1d
#
_entry.id   7656113ca5ee939291ce200fe17dee1d
#
_cell.length_a   1.000
_cell.length_b   1.000
_cell.length_c   1.000
_cell.angle_alpha   90.00
_cell.angle_beta   90.00
_cell.angle_gamma   90.00
#
_symmetry.space_group_name_H-M   'P 1'
#
loop_
_entity.id
_entity.type
_entity.pdbx_description
1 polymer ?
#
loop_
_entity_poly.entity_id
_entity_poly.type
_entity_poly.pdbx_seq_one_letter_code
_entity_poly.pdbx_strand_id
1 'polypeptide(L)'
;MLIWKVGNMYRIIQQDGHAKSGEFETVHGTIQTPVFMNVGTAAAIKGAVSTVDLNNIGTQVQLSNTYHLHVRTGDDVIKKLGGLHKFMVWDKPILTDSGGFQVFSLAKLRKIQEEGVRFSSHIDGRKIFMGPEESMQIQSNLASTIAMAFDECPPHPAEKSYIRDSVDRTSRWLIRCKKEMDRLNSLPDTINKKQMLFGINQGGTYEDIRIEHAKVISDMDLDGYAIGGLAVGESHDEMYRIIEETAPYLPINKPVYLMGVGTPANILEAVDRGVDFFDCVYPSRNGRHGHAYTSLGKMNLLNAKYELDDKPIEEGCACPACQTYSRAYIRHLLKAKEMLGMRLLVLHNLYFYNHMMEEIREAIRNKRYKQYKNQKLEGLMHYNDK
;
A
#
# COMPACT_ATOMS: atom_id res chain seq x y z
N MET A 1 16.15 25.00 19.21
CA MET A 1 14.97 24.25 19.66
C MET A 1 13.77 24.79 18.90
N LEU A 2 13.51 24.26 17.70
CA LEU A 2 12.39 24.66 16.86
C LEU A 2 11.12 24.06 17.48
N ILE A 3 10.27 24.93 18.03
CA ILE A 3 8.93 24.58 18.46
C ILE A 3 8.14 24.28 17.21
N TRP A 4 7.88 23.00 16.92
CA TRP A 4 6.95 22.59 15.89
C TRP A 4 5.56 23.12 16.30
N LYS A 5 5.08 24.14 15.59
CA LYS A 5 3.66 24.50 15.66
C LYS A 5 2.88 23.25 15.27
N VAL A 6 1.87 22.92 16.05
CA VAL A 6 0.83 21.93 15.72
C VAL A 6 0.08 22.48 14.48
N GLY A 7 0.66 22.30 13.30
CA GLY A 7 0.03 22.56 12.02
C GLY A 7 -0.47 21.22 11.49
N ASN A 8 -1.55 21.24 10.72
CA ASN A 8 -2.09 20.06 10.06
C ASN A 8 -0.96 19.31 9.33
N MET A 9 -0.64 18.08 9.74
CA MET A 9 0.36 17.24 9.10
C MET A 9 0.00 16.89 7.64
N TYR A 10 -1.30 16.96 7.30
CA TYR A 10 -1.79 16.81 5.93
C TYR A 10 -2.37 18.13 5.42
N ARG A 11 -1.80 18.64 4.33
CA ARG A 11 -2.20 19.88 3.68
C ARG A 11 -2.65 19.61 2.25
N ILE A 12 -3.91 19.87 1.96
CA ILE A 12 -4.44 19.85 0.58
C ILE A 12 -3.90 21.07 -0.16
N ILE A 13 -3.21 20.85 -1.27
CA ILE A 13 -2.67 21.90 -2.15
C ILE A 13 -3.70 22.31 -3.19
N GLN A 14 -4.39 21.33 -3.78
CA GLN A 14 -5.42 21.55 -4.77
C GLN A 14 -6.44 20.39 -4.74
N GLN A 15 -7.68 20.74 -5.12
CA GLN A 15 -8.78 19.78 -5.25
C GLN A 15 -9.48 19.97 -6.60
N ASP A 16 -9.87 18.85 -7.22
CA ASP A 16 -10.63 18.79 -8.48
C ASP A 16 -11.69 17.70 -8.34
N GLY A 17 -12.96 18.11 -8.11
CA GLY A 17 -14.00 17.20 -7.62
C GLY A 17 -13.65 16.67 -6.23
N HIS A 18 -13.65 15.34 -6.06
CA HIS A 18 -13.20 14.69 -4.82
C HIS A 18 -11.69 14.36 -4.86
N ALA A 19 -11.06 14.39 -6.03
CA ALA A 19 -9.62 14.16 -6.16
C ALA A 19 -8.82 15.28 -5.48
N LYS A 20 -7.80 14.90 -4.68
CA LYS A 20 -6.99 15.83 -3.90
C LYS A 20 -5.52 15.67 -4.25
N SER A 21 -4.80 16.77 -4.44
CA SER A 21 -3.33 16.78 -4.40
C SER A 21 -2.90 17.46 -3.11
N GLY A 22 -2.07 16.79 -2.32
CA GLY A 22 -1.68 17.26 -1.00
C GLY A 22 -0.25 16.92 -0.63
N GLU A 23 0.14 17.35 0.56
CA GLU A 23 1.42 17.08 1.21
C GLU A 23 1.17 16.53 2.61
N PHE A 24 1.79 15.40 2.91
CA PHE A 24 1.74 14.77 4.22
C PHE A 24 3.12 14.78 4.86
N GLU A 25 3.26 15.61 5.89
CA GLU A 25 4.51 15.81 6.62
C GLU A 25 4.79 14.62 7.55
N THR A 26 5.98 14.05 7.46
CA THR A 26 6.43 12.96 8.35
C THR A 26 7.84 13.22 8.88
N VAL A 27 8.27 12.43 9.86
CA VAL A 27 9.65 12.52 10.40
C VAL A 27 10.72 12.08 9.40
N HIS A 28 10.33 11.38 8.34
CA HIS A 28 11.23 10.89 7.29
C HIS A 28 11.01 11.60 5.94
N GLY A 29 10.41 12.80 5.98
CA GLY A 29 10.16 13.62 4.80
C GLY A 29 8.69 13.78 4.45
N THR A 30 8.41 14.63 3.49
CA THR A 30 7.08 14.96 3.00
C THR A 30 6.65 14.00 1.90
N ILE A 31 5.44 13.47 2.01
CA ILE A 31 4.82 12.63 0.99
C ILE A 31 3.88 13.47 0.15
N GLN A 32 4.09 13.50 -1.16
CA GLN A 32 3.19 14.12 -2.13
C GLN A 32 2.07 13.15 -2.48
N THR A 33 0.82 13.53 -2.22
CA THR A 33 -0.36 12.69 -2.51
C THR A 33 -1.14 13.15 -3.74
N PRO A 34 -1.84 12.27 -4.47
CA PRO A 34 -1.88 10.81 -4.28
C PRO A 34 -0.53 10.13 -4.48
N VAL A 35 -0.33 8.97 -3.79
CA VAL A 35 0.94 8.24 -3.82
C VAL A 35 0.71 6.73 -3.92
N PHE A 36 1.57 6.04 -4.65
CA PHE A 36 1.65 4.58 -4.67
C PHE A 36 2.84 4.12 -3.82
N MET A 37 2.59 3.27 -2.83
CA MET A 37 3.60 2.69 -1.96
C MET A 37 4.13 1.39 -2.57
N ASN A 38 5.42 1.36 -2.87
CA ASN A 38 6.04 0.18 -3.44
C ASN A 38 6.21 -0.92 -2.36
N VAL A 39 5.64 -2.11 -2.62
CA VAL A 39 5.56 -3.17 -1.61
C VAL A 39 6.84 -3.96 -1.50
N GLY A 40 7.60 -3.70 -0.43
CA GLY A 40 8.79 -4.44 -0.01
C GLY A 40 8.48 -5.41 1.12
N THR A 41 7.81 -6.52 0.84
CA THR A 41 7.26 -7.48 1.80
C THR A 41 8.18 -7.82 2.98
N ALA A 42 9.43 -8.09 2.71
CA ALA A 42 10.43 -8.47 3.72
C ALA A 42 11.67 -7.54 3.62
N ALA A 43 11.43 -6.23 3.77
CA ALA A 43 12.45 -5.19 3.63
C ALA A 43 13.11 -5.15 2.24
N ALA A 44 12.47 -5.72 1.23
CA ALA A 44 12.95 -5.72 -0.15
C ALA A 44 11.81 -5.97 -1.14
N ILE A 45 11.89 -5.37 -2.32
CA ILE A 45 10.97 -5.64 -3.42
C ILE A 45 11.31 -6.99 -4.07
N LYS A 46 10.35 -7.90 -4.15
CA LYS A 46 10.52 -9.15 -4.90
C LYS A 46 10.77 -8.85 -6.38
N GLY A 47 11.90 -9.32 -6.91
CA GLY A 47 12.37 -9.01 -8.26
C GLY A 47 13.72 -8.30 -8.26
N ALA A 48 14.46 -8.39 -7.14
CA ALA A 48 15.84 -7.90 -7.00
C ALA A 48 15.98 -6.38 -7.26
N VAL A 49 14.99 -5.58 -6.84
CA VAL A 49 15.05 -4.12 -6.90
C VAL A 49 15.57 -3.59 -5.57
N SER A 50 16.66 -2.85 -5.62
CA SER A 50 17.33 -2.26 -4.45
C SER A 50 16.73 -0.90 -4.06
N THR A 51 17.10 -0.40 -2.88
CA THR A 51 16.75 0.97 -2.45
C THR A 51 17.36 2.04 -3.35
N VAL A 52 18.53 1.78 -3.94
CA VAL A 52 19.14 2.66 -4.96
C VAL A 52 18.24 2.74 -6.20
N ASP A 53 17.75 1.59 -6.68
CA ASP A 53 16.82 1.56 -7.81
C ASP A 53 15.53 2.33 -7.48
N LEU A 54 14.98 2.13 -6.27
CA LEU A 54 13.76 2.82 -5.84
C LEU A 54 13.93 4.34 -5.77
N ASN A 55 15.08 4.81 -5.31
CA ASN A 55 15.41 6.25 -5.35
C ASN A 55 15.44 6.77 -6.78
N ASN A 56 16.07 6.04 -7.70
CA ASN A 56 16.20 6.43 -9.11
C ASN A 56 14.87 6.48 -9.87
N ILE A 57 13.87 5.71 -9.42
CA ILE A 57 12.53 5.71 -10.04
C ILE A 57 11.50 6.57 -9.27
N GLY A 58 11.95 7.45 -8.38
CA GLY A 58 11.08 8.41 -7.71
C GLY A 58 10.16 7.83 -6.64
N THR A 59 10.48 6.67 -6.06
CA THR A 59 9.69 6.10 -4.95
C THR A 59 9.71 7.05 -3.76
N GLN A 60 8.52 7.39 -3.25
CA GLN A 60 8.38 8.24 -2.07
C GLN A 60 8.19 7.45 -0.78
N VAL A 61 7.46 6.36 -0.85
CA VAL A 61 7.08 5.53 0.31
C VAL A 61 7.25 4.06 -0.02
N GLN A 62 7.85 3.30 0.88
CA GLN A 62 7.80 1.83 0.83
C GLN A 62 6.78 1.29 1.83
N LEU A 63 6.14 0.18 1.47
CA LEU A 63 5.36 -0.61 2.40
C LEU A 63 6.13 -1.89 2.74
N SER A 64 6.23 -2.22 4.03
CA SER A 64 6.81 -3.48 4.54
C SER A 64 5.80 -4.24 5.38
N ASN A 65 5.84 -5.57 5.31
CA ASN A 65 4.86 -6.40 5.99
C ASN A 65 5.35 -6.83 7.38
N THR A 66 4.63 -6.40 8.40
CA THR A 66 4.89 -6.68 9.82
C THR A 66 4.99 -8.18 10.12
N TYR A 67 4.01 -8.96 9.67
CA TYR A 67 4.01 -10.41 9.88
C TYR A 67 5.24 -11.10 9.29
N HIS A 68 5.60 -10.78 8.02
CA HIS A 68 6.72 -11.42 7.35
C HIS A 68 8.07 -11.10 8.01
N LEU A 69 8.24 -9.87 8.46
CA LEU A 69 9.45 -9.43 9.16
C LEU A 69 9.57 -10.04 10.55
N HIS A 70 8.44 -10.14 11.28
CA HIS A 70 8.39 -10.78 12.59
C HIS A 70 8.77 -12.28 12.53
N VAL A 71 8.20 -13.03 11.56
CA VAL A 71 8.38 -14.50 11.54
C VAL A 71 9.69 -14.97 10.89
N ARG A 72 10.34 -14.14 10.06
CA ARG A 72 11.60 -14.54 9.38
C ARG A 72 12.84 -13.99 10.06
N THR A 73 13.01 -12.67 9.98
CA THR A 73 14.18 -11.99 10.55
C THR A 73 14.03 -11.82 12.05
N GLY A 74 12.80 -11.51 12.48
CA GLY A 74 12.49 -11.08 13.84
C GLY A 74 12.62 -9.56 14.00
N ASP A 75 11.59 -8.92 14.51
CA ASP A 75 11.55 -7.48 14.75
C ASP A 75 12.57 -7.04 15.81
N ASP A 76 12.87 -7.90 16.79
CA ASP A 76 13.95 -7.65 17.79
C ASP A 76 15.33 -7.52 17.12
N VAL A 77 15.62 -8.30 16.09
CA VAL A 77 16.88 -8.20 15.34
C VAL A 77 16.92 -6.87 14.60
N ILE A 78 15.81 -6.49 13.95
CA ILE A 78 15.71 -5.22 13.23
C ILE A 78 15.83 -4.03 14.21
N LYS A 79 15.20 -4.10 15.39
CA LYS A 79 15.35 -3.10 16.45
C LYS A 79 16.81 -2.92 16.85
N LYS A 80 17.53 -4.02 17.12
CA LYS A 80 18.97 -3.99 17.49
C LYS A 80 19.84 -3.36 16.40
N LEU A 81 19.43 -3.47 15.14
CA LEU A 81 20.12 -2.87 13.99
C LEU A 81 19.66 -1.42 13.70
N GLY A 82 18.78 -0.85 14.53
CA GLY A 82 18.36 0.56 14.45
C GLY A 82 17.11 0.80 13.60
N GLY A 83 16.26 -0.21 13.42
CA GLY A 83 15.00 -0.13 12.68
C GLY A 83 15.14 -0.35 11.19
N LEU A 84 14.00 -0.42 10.47
CA LEU A 84 13.96 -0.72 9.04
C LEU A 84 14.74 0.27 8.18
N HIS A 85 14.71 1.56 8.50
CA HIS A 85 15.40 2.59 7.74
C HIS A 85 16.92 2.32 7.66
N LYS A 86 17.54 1.98 8.81
CA LYS A 86 18.95 1.60 8.82
C LYS A 86 19.20 0.23 8.21
N PHE A 87 18.32 -0.74 8.51
CA PHE A 87 18.45 -2.12 8.04
C PHE A 87 18.43 -2.24 6.52
N MET A 88 17.55 -1.50 5.83
CA MET A 88 17.43 -1.54 4.36
C MET A 88 18.13 -0.37 3.66
N VAL A 89 18.77 0.53 4.40
CA VAL A 89 19.40 1.75 3.85
C VAL A 89 18.38 2.56 3.04
N TRP A 90 17.28 2.94 3.70
CA TRP A 90 16.20 3.73 3.14
C TRP A 90 15.89 4.93 4.04
N ASP A 91 15.95 6.14 3.50
CA ASP A 91 15.85 7.40 4.24
C ASP A 91 14.47 8.08 4.14
N LYS A 92 13.58 7.55 3.29
CA LYS A 92 12.23 8.08 3.08
C LYS A 92 11.17 7.31 3.88
N PRO A 93 9.90 7.79 3.91
CA PRO A 93 8.85 7.14 4.67
C PRO A 93 8.67 5.65 4.38
N ILE A 94 8.37 4.90 5.44
CA ILE A 94 7.97 3.49 5.41
C ILE A 94 6.62 3.37 6.11
N LEU A 95 5.66 2.72 5.47
CA LEU A 95 4.45 2.25 6.12
C LEU A 95 4.60 0.75 6.43
N THR A 96 4.25 0.32 7.64
CA THR A 96 4.11 -1.10 7.98
C THR A 96 2.63 -1.45 8.10
N ASP A 97 2.22 -2.56 7.45
CA ASP A 97 0.88 -3.08 7.66
C ASP A 97 0.69 -3.62 9.08
N SER A 98 -0.55 -3.91 9.47
CA SER A 98 -0.86 -4.43 10.80
C SER A 98 -0.41 -5.87 11.04
N GLY A 99 -0.12 -6.62 9.96
CA GLY A 99 0.04 -8.08 9.98
C GLY A 99 -1.30 -8.85 9.99
N GLY A 100 -2.42 -8.17 10.20
CA GLY A 100 -3.76 -8.78 10.29
C GLY A 100 -4.12 -9.57 9.05
N PHE A 101 -4.08 -8.96 7.87
CA PHE A 101 -4.43 -9.62 6.61
C PHE A 101 -3.63 -10.93 6.39
N GLN A 102 -2.33 -10.96 6.68
CA GLN A 102 -1.50 -12.16 6.53
C GLN A 102 -1.91 -13.24 7.51
N VAL A 103 -2.25 -12.89 8.74
CA VAL A 103 -2.81 -13.81 9.73
C VAL A 103 -4.14 -14.40 9.23
N PHE A 104 -4.99 -13.59 8.61
CA PHE A 104 -6.27 -14.05 8.07
C PHE A 104 -6.14 -14.83 6.76
N SER A 105 -5.21 -14.51 5.88
CA SER A 105 -5.06 -15.14 4.57
C SER A 105 -4.15 -16.36 4.54
N LEU A 106 -3.10 -16.41 5.38
CA LEU A 106 -2.09 -17.47 5.36
C LEU A 106 -2.28 -18.55 6.43
N ALA A 107 -3.00 -18.27 7.51
CA ALA A 107 -3.19 -19.21 8.59
C ALA A 107 -4.40 -20.10 8.32
N LYS A 108 -4.15 -21.38 7.96
CA LYS A 108 -5.20 -22.39 7.77
C LYS A 108 -5.97 -22.69 9.06
N LEU A 109 -5.29 -22.61 10.21
CA LEU A 109 -5.86 -22.84 11.55
C LEU A 109 -5.62 -21.59 12.38
N ARG A 110 -6.65 -20.76 12.53
CA ARG A 110 -6.64 -19.57 13.37
C ARG A 110 -7.82 -19.58 14.33
N LYS A 111 -7.59 -19.04 15.52
CA LYS A 111 -8.64 -18.79 16.51
C LYS A 111 -8.66 -17.30 16.83
N ILE A 112 -9.75 -16.63 16.42
CA ILE A 112 -9.99 -15.22 16.71
C ILE A 112 -10.66 -15.14 18.07
N GLN A 113 -10.16 -14.26 18.93
CA GLN A 113 -10.67 -13.99 20.28
C GLN A 113 -10.67 -12.47 20.49
N GLU A 114 -11.26 -11.98 21.56
CA GLU A 114 -11.27 -10.56 21.88
C GLU A 114 -9.85 -10.02 22.13
N GLU A 115 -8.99 -10.83 22.71
CA GLU A 115 -7.59 -10.47 23.01
C GLU A 115 -6.74 -10.34 21.75
N GLY A 116 -7.03 -11.12 20.69
CA GLY A 116 -6.27 -11.20 19.46
C GLY A 116 -6.45 -12.52 18.74
N VAL A 117 -5.48 -12.92 17.93
CA VAL A 117 -5.55 -14.10 17.07
C VAL A 117 -4.42 -15.07 17.40
N ARG A 118 -4.77 -16.35 17.66
CA ARG A 118 -3.81 -17.44 17.76
C ARG A 118 -3.76 -18.22 16.46
N PHE A 119 -2.55 -18.43 15.94
CA PHE A 119 -2.35 -19.14 14.68
C PHE A 119 -0.99 -19.83 14.63
N SER A 120 -0.74 -20.61 13.57
CA SER A 120 0.55 -21.25 13.33
C SER A 120 1.28 -20.57 12.19
N SER A 121 2.58 -20.29 12.38
CA SER A 121 3.45 -19.77 11.33
C SER A 121 3.44 -20.70 10.11
N HIS A 122 3.29 -20.10 8.92
CA HIS A 122 3.35 -20.84 7.66
C HIS A 122 4.77 -21.27 7.27
N ILE A 123 5.78 -20.83 8.02
CA ILE A 123 7.19 -21.12 7.75
C ILE A 123 7.66 -22.36 8.49
N ASP A 124 7.42 -22.41 9.80
CA ASP A 124 7.93 -23.41 10.74
C ASP A 124 6.87 -24.04 11.64
N GLY A 125 5.61 -23.65 11.48
CA GLY A 125 4.48 -24.20 12.23
C GLY A 125 4.40 -23.75 13.70
N ARG A 126 5.31 -22.92 14.19
CA ARG A 126 5.29 -22.44 15.59
C ARG A 126 4.00 -21.69 15.88
N LYS A 127 3.53 -21.83 17.12
CA LYS A 127 2.34 -21.10 17.61
C LYS A 127 2.69 -19.65 17.84
N ILE A 128 1.89 -18.74 17.26
CA ILE A 128 2.02 -17.30 17.40
C ILE A 128 0.70 -16.75 17.93
N PHE A 129 0.80 -15.78 18.82
CA PHE A 129 -0.30 -14.92 19.21
C PHE A 129 -0.01 -13.52 18.69
N MET A 130 -1.00 -12.87 18.10
CA MET A 130 -0.91 -11.49 17.65
C MET A 130 -2.23 -10.80 17.96
N GLY A 131 -2.16 -9.74 18.71
CA GLY A 131 -3.24 -8.83 19.02
C GLY A 131 -2.81 -7.38 18.78
N PRO A 132 -3.64 -6.42 19.19
CA PRO A 132 -3.34 -5.01 19.05
C PRO A 132 -1.98 -4.61 19.63
N GLU A 133 -1.70 -5.02 20.88
CA GLU A 133 -0.48 -4.64 21.57
C GLU A 133 0.76 -5.28 20.93
N GLU A 134 0.69 -6.56 20.55
CA GLU A 134 1.78 -7.27 19.88
C GLU A 134 2.07 -6.64 18.51
N SER A 135 1.03 -6.32 17.73
CA SER A 135 1.20 -5.68 16.43
C SER A 135 1.87 -4.32 16.57
N MET A 136 1.42 -3.49 17.51
CA MET A 136 2.04 -2.18 17.77
C MET A 136 3.47 -2.31 18.26
N GLN A 137 3.77 -3.27 19.15
CA GLN A 137 5.13 -3.52 19.63
C GLN A 137 6.08 -3.92 18.48
N ILE A 138 5.63 -4.83 17.60
CA ILE A 138 6.41 -5.25 16.43
C ILE A 138 6.67 -4.06 15.51
N GLN A 139 5.65 -3.26 15.19
CA GLN A 139 5.81 -2.09 14.31
C GLN A 139 6.69 -1.01 14.95
N SER A 140 6.65 -0.84 16.28
CA SER A 140 7.55 0.04 17.02
C SER A 140 9.01 -0.45 16.95
N ASN A 141 9.25 -1.76 17.04
CA ASN A 141 10.59 -2.35 16.89
C ASN A 141 11.10 -2.19 15.44
N LEU A 142 10.21 -2.29 14.44
CA LEU A 142 10.53 -2.02 13.03
C LEU A 142 10.80 -0.53 12.78
N ALA A 143 10.31 0.35 13.66
CA ALA A 143 10.49 1.80 13.62
C ALA A 143 10.00 2.45 12.30
N SER A 144 8.89 1.96 11.72
CA SER A 144 8.30 2.55 10.54
C SER A 144 7.85 3.99 10.78
N THR A 145 7.61 4.73 9.71
CA THR A 145 7.07 6.09 9.77
C THR A 145 5.60 6.08 10.14
N ILE A 146 4.85 5.16 9.49
CA ILE A 146 3.41 4.99 9.65
C ILE A 146 3.15 3.52 9.99
N ALA A 147 2.42 3.29 11.08
CA ALA A 147 1.92 1.97 11.48
C ALA A 147 0.43 1.87 11.21
N MET A 148 -0.02 0.69 10.76
CA MET A 148 -1.44 0.38 10.63
C MET A 148 -1.99 -0.24 11.90
N ALA A 149 -3.19 0.16 12.33
CA ALA A 149 -3.86 -0.48 13.44
C ALA A 149 -4.17 -1.96 13.13
N PHE A 150 -4.11 -2.81 14.15
CA PHE A 150 -4.48 -4.22 14.00
C PHE A 150 -6.00 -4.35 13.85
N ASP A 151 -6.43 -5.01 12.79
CA ASP A 151 -7.83 -5.15 12.40
C ASP A 151 -8.19 -6.60 12.07
N GLU A 152 -9.47 -6.89 12.01
CA GLU A 152 -9.99 -8.12 11.43
C GLU A 152 -10.47 -7.87 10.01
N CYS A 153 -9.90 -8.59 9.05
CA CYS A 153 -10.33 -8.56 7.65
C CYS A 153 -11.20 -9.80 7.36
N PRO A 154 -12.54 -9.66 7.37
CA PRO A 154 -13.43 -10.77 7.05
C PRO A 154 -13.28 -11.24 5.60
N PRO A 155 -13.61 -12.52 5.29
CA PRO A 155 -13.67 -12.99 3.92
C PRO A 155 -14.84 -12.34 3.17
N HIS A 156 -14.77 -12.35 1.85
CA HIS A 156 -15.90 -12.00 0.98
C HIS A 156 -16.34 -13.24 0.15
N PRO A 157 -17.64 -13.55 0.06
CA PRO A 157 -18.74 -12.95 0.82
C PRO A 157 -18.76 -13.41 2.29
N ALA A 158 -19.39 -12.63 3.16
CA ALA A 158 -19.66 -12.99 4.56
C ALA A 158 -21.00 -12.46 5.00
N GLU A 159 -21.61 -13.14 5.98
CA GLU A 159 -22.90 -12.76 6.55
C GLU A 159 -22.82 -11.39 7.26
N LYS A 160 -23.87 -10.59 7.12
CA LYS A 160 -23.91 -9.21 7.66
C LYS A 160 -23.70 -9.17 9.17
N SER A 161 -24.26 -10.14 9.91
CA SER A 161 -24.08 -10.25 11.36
C SER A 161 -22.64 -10.48 11.74
N TYR A 162 -21.93 -11.37 11.02
CA TYR A 162 -20.50 -11.61 11.26
C TYR A 162 -19.66 -10.37 10.95
N ILE A 163 -19.97 -9.65 9.85
CA ILE A 163 -19.29 -8.40 9.52
C ILE A 163 -19.45 -7.38 10.64
N ARG A 164 -20.67 -7.25 11.23
CA ARG A 164 -20.91 -6.32 12.34
C ARG A 164 -20.08 -6.68 13.57
N ASP A 165 -20.08 -7.94 13.98
CA ASP A 165 -19.26 -8.40 15.12
C ASP A 165 -17.76 -8.16 14.90
N SER A 166 -17.29 -8.36 13.67
CA SER A 166 -15.90 -8.13 13.26
C SER A 166 -15.53 -6.64 13.32
N VAL A 167 -16.43 -5.77 12.86
CA VAL A 167 -16.24 -4.30 12.87
C VAL A 167 -16.24 -3.78 14.31
N ASP A 168 -17.13 -4.25 15.16
CA ASP A 168 -17.16 -3.88 16.57
C ASP A 168 -15.87 -4.31 17.30
N ARG A 169 -15.35 -5.49 16.98
CA ARG A 169 -14.04 -5.96 17.49
C ARG A 169 -12.92 -5.08 16.98
N THR A 170 -12.90 -4.78 15.68
CA THR A 170 -11.89 -3.90 15.07
C THR A 170 -11.88 -2.52 15.73
N SER A 171 -13.04 -1.96 16.06
CA SER A 171 -13.14 -0.69 16.80
C SER A 171 -12.51 -0.78 18.20
N ARG A 172 -12.78 -1.84 18.95
CA ARG A 172 -12.16 -2.06 20.27
C ARG A 172 -10.65 -2.29 20.16
N TRP A 173 -10.20 -3.01 19.15
CA TRP A 173 -8.79 -3.22 18.87
C TRP A 173 -8.07 -1.93 18.48
N LEU A 174 -8.72 -1.05 17.74
CA LEU A 174 -8.16 0.27 17.39
C LEU A 174 -7.90 1.13 18.63
N ILE A 175 -8.81 1.13 19.61
CA ILE A 175 -8.61 1.82 20.89
C ILE A 175 -7.37 1.28 21.61
N ARG A 176 -7.18 -0.03 21.63
CA ARG A 176 -6.00 -0.68 22.24
C ARG A 176 -4.73 -0.35 21.48
N CYS A 177 -4.77 -0.37 20.12
CA CYS A 177 -3.64 0.04 19.28
C CYS A 177 -3.21 1.47 19.57
N LYS A 178 -4.15 2.42 19.64
CA LYS A 178 -3.86 3.83 19.94
C LYS A 178 -3.20 3.99 21.31
N LYS A 179 -3.77 3.37 22.33
CA LYS A 179 -3.21 3.41 23.69
C LYS A 179 -1.80 2.82 23.74
N GLU A 180 -1.57 1.70 23.07
CA GLU A 180 -0.26 1.05 23.04
C GLU A 180 0.76 1.87 22.23
N MET A 181 0.36 2.48 21.11
CA MET A 181 1.20 3.38 20.33
C MET A 181 1.67 4.58 21.18
N ASP A 182 0.74 5.22 21.90
CA ASP A 182 1.06 6.36 22.78
C ASP A 182 2.07 5.93 23.86
N ARG A 183 1.86 4.76 24.47
CA ARG A 183 2.80 4.18 25.45
C ARG A 183 4.18 3.95 24.86
N LEU A 184 4.25 3.28 23.69
CA LEU A 184 5.50 2.95 23.02
C LEU A 184 6.26 4.20 22.59
N ASN A 185 5.57 5.20 22.03
CA ASN A 185 6.18 6.46 21.62
C ASN A 185 6.75 7.27 22.79
N SER A 186 6.28 7.02 24.03
CA SER A 186 6.80 7.66 25.24
C SER A 186 8.05 7.00 25.83
N LEU A 187 8.37 5.76 25.43
CA LEU A 187 9.49 5.02 26.00
C LEU A 187 10.85 5.59 25.57
N PRO A 188 11.86 5.57 26.46
CA PRO A 188 13.17 6.14 26.17
C PRO A 188 13.92 5.38 25.06
N ASP A 189 13.71 4.07 24.94
CA ASP A 189 14.39 3.15 24.00
C ASP A 189 13.66 2.97 22.67
N THR A 190 12.53 3.65 22.45
CA THR A 190 11.83 3.65 21.16
C THR A 190 12.63 4.42 20.11
N ILE A 191 12.88 3.77 18.96
CA ILE A 191 13.68 4.34 17.88
C ILE A 191 12.94 5.50 17.23
N ASN A 192 11.68 5.30 16.79
CA ASN A 192 10.84 6.34 16.22
C ASN A 192 9.73 6.75 17.20
N LYS A 193 9.97 7.78 18.00
CA LYS A 193 9.02 8.32 19.00
C LYS A 193 7.87 9.13 18.39
N LYS A 194 7.85 9.29 17.06
CA LYS A 194 6.82 10.00 16.31
C LYS A 194 6.20 9.10 15.26
N GLN A 195 6.15 7.79 15.56
CA GLN A 195 5.46 6.84 14.68
C GLN A 195 3.98 7.18 14.63
N MET A 196 3.45 7.32 13.42
CA MET A 196 2.06 7.68 13.15
C MET A 196 1.18 6.44 13.13
N LEU A 197 -0.11 6.60 13.46
CA LEU A 197 -1.09 5.52 13.45
C LEU A 197 -2.21 5.81 12.46
N PHE A 198 -2.42 4.88 11.51
CA PHE A 198 -3.60 4.88 10.62
C PHE A 198 -4.61 3.84 11.11
N GLY A 199 -5.88 4.26 11.24
CA GLY A 199 -7.02 3.37 11.51
C GLY A 199 -7.56 2.77 10.23
N ILE A 200 -8.25 1.62 10.35
CA ILE A 200 -8.78 0.89 9.20
C ILE A 200 -10.30 0.81 9.30
N ASN A 201 -10.99 1.39 8.33
CA ASN A 201 -12.43 1.18 8.14
C ASN A 201 -12.66 -0.21 7.56
N GLN A 202 -13.53 -0.99 8.21
CA GLN A 202 -14.00 -2.29 7.77
C GLN A 202 -15.53 -2.26 7.63
N GLY A 203 -16.15 -3.28 7.03
CA GLY A 203 -17.60 -3.36 6.86
C GLY A 203 -18.05 -4.19 5.65
N GLY A 204 -17.09 -4.91 5.00
CA GLY A 204 -17.38 -5.66 3.78
C GLY A 204 -17.96 -4.76 2.70
N THR A 205 -19.04 -5.20 2.05
CA THR A 205 -19.78 -4.42 1.05
C THR A 205 -21.12 -3.90 1.58
N TYR A 206 -21.26 -3.79 2.92
CA TYR A 206 -22.45 -3.27 3.59
C TYR A 206 -22.27 -1.78 3.92
N GLU A 207 -22.96 -0.95 3.16
CA GLU A 207 -22.89 0.51 3.22
C GLU A 207 -23.13 1.07 4.64
N ASP A 208 -24.23 0.63 5.28
CA ASP A 208 -24.61 1.07 6.62
C ASP A 208 -23.52 0.81 7.67
N ILE A 209 -22.89 -0.37 7.62
CA ILE A 209 -21.79 -0.74 8.52
C ILE A 209 -20.53 0.09 8.20
N ARG A 210 -20.22 0.30 6.92
CA ARG A 210 -19.09 1.14 6.48
C ARG A 210 -19.19 2.56 6.99
N ILE A 211 -20.35 3.18 6.79
CA ILE A 211 -20.61 4.56 7.21
C ILE A 211 -20.55 4.68 8.74
N GLU A 212 -21.20 3.77 9.46
CA GLU A 212 -21.18 3.75 10.92
C GLU A 212 -19.75 3.64 11.45
N HIS A 213 -18.97 2.68 10.92
CA HIS A 213 -17.58 2.47 11.34
C HIS A 213 -16.67 3.65 10.93
N ALA A 214 -16.89 4.27 9.77
CA ALA A 214 -16.12 5.46 9.37
C ALA A 214 -16.30 6.60 10.39
N LYS A 215 -17.53 6.83 10.87
CA LYS A 215 -17.81 7.82 11.92
C LYS A 215 -17.12 7.47 13.24
N VAL A 216 -17.21 6.20 13.67
CA VAL A 216 -16.57 5.74 14.91
C VAL A 216 -15.07 5.96 14.90
N ILE A 217 -14.38 5.56 13.82
CA ILE A 217 -12.92 5.72 13.75
C ILE A 217 -12.50 7.20 13.56
N SER A 218 -13.33 8.02 12.90
CA SER A 218 -13.05 9.44 12.69
C SER A 218 -13.02 10.22 13.99
N ASP A 219 -13.82 9.84 14.98
CA ASP A 219 -13.85 10.46 16.30
C ASP A 219 -12.59 10.18 17.15
N MET A 220 -11.72 9.24 16.71
CA MET A 220 -10.51 8.87 17.45
C MET A 220 -9.30 9.77 17.15
N ASP A 221 -9.40 10.74 16.25
CA ASP A 221 -8.34 11.68 15.84
C ASP A 221 -7.00 10.97 15.57
N LEU A 222 -6.97 10.18 14.50
CA LEU A 222 -5.77 9.46 14.04
C LEU A 222 -4.98 10.30 13.03
N ASP A 223 -3.77 9.85 12.70
CA ASP A 223 -2.91 10.52 11.71
C ASP A 223 -3.40 10.32 10.26
N GLY A 224 -4.13 9.24 10.00
CA GLY A 224 -4.76 8.93 8.73
C GLY A 224 -5.73 7.77 8.84
N TYR A 225 -6.45 7.50 7.77
CA TYR A 225 -7.52 6.50 7.72
C TYR A 225 -7.40 5.63 6.49
N ALA A 226 -7.62 4.33 6.65
CA ALA A 226 -7.62 3.40 5.53
C ALA A 226 -9.01 2.80 5.31
N ILE A 227 -9.29 2.44 4.07
CA ILE A 227 -10.43 1.60 3.67
C ILE A 227 -9.86 0.21 3.40
N GLY A 228 -10.13 -0.73 4.29
CA GLY A 228 -9.68 -2.12 4.20
C GLY A 228 -10.80 -3.08 3.79
N GLY A 229 -10.46 -4.35 3.58
CA GLY A 229 -11.41 -5.41 3.27
C GLY A 229 -12.14 -5.26 1.93
N LEU A 230 -11.51 -4.58 0.96
CA LEU A 230 -11.89 -4.52 -0.45
C LEU A 230 -10.82 -5.19 -1.31
N ALA A 231 -11.11 -5.42 -2.60
CA ALA A 231 -10.29 -6.21 -3.53
C ALA A 231 -10.05 -7.66 -3.03
N VAL A 232 -11.07 -8.24 -2.38
CA VAL A 232 -11.05 -9.60 -1.82
C VAL A 232 -12.04 -10.55 -2.51
N GLY A 233 -12.64 -10.12 -3.64
CA GLY A 233 -13.53 -10.94 -4.45
C GLY A 233 -14.81 -10.26 -4.97
N GLU A 234 -15.11 -9.06 -4.49
CA GLU A 234 -16.20 -8.22 -4.99
C GLU A 234 -15.90 -7.70 -6.40
N SER A 235 -16.94 -7.22 -7.10
CA SER A 235 -16.77 -6.56 -8.40
C SER A 235 -16.11 -5.18 -8.25
N HIS A 236 -15.49 -4.69 -9.33
CA HIS A 236 -14.92 -3.33 -9.31
C HIS A 236 -16.00 -2.26 -9.07
N ASP A 237 -17.18 -2.41 -9.65
CA ASP A 237 -18.29 -1.47 -9.45
C ASP A 237 -18.74 -1.43 -7.99
N GLU A 238 -18.81 -2.59 -7.34
CA GLU A 238 -19.13 -2.67 -5.91
C GLU A 238 -18.03 -2.04 -5.05
N MET A 239 -16.77 -2.30 -5.36
CA MET A 239 -15.63 -1.64 -4.69
C MET A 239 -15.73 -0.11 -4.83
N TYR A 240 -15.98 0.42 -6.05
CA TYR A 240 -16.08 1.86 -6.28
C TYR A 240 -17.26 2.49 -5.53
N ARG A 241 -18.42 1.81 -5.52
CA ARG A 241 -19.58 2.23 -4.76
C ARG A 241 -19.25 2.36 -3.27
N ILE A 242 -18.63 1.35 -2.68
CA ILE A 242 -18.25 1.37 -1.26
C ILE A 242 -17.25 2.48 -0.93
N ILE A 243 -16.29 2.75 -1.80
CA ILE A 243 -15.35 3.87 -1.60
C ILE A 243 -16.11 5.19 -1.62
N GLU A 244 -16.99 5.40 -2.61
CA GLU A 244 -17.77 6.62 -2.77
C GLU A 244 -18.69 6.89 -1.56
N GLU A 245 -19.29 5.84 -1.01
CA GLU A 245 -20.16 5.91 0.16
C GLU A 245 -19.41 6.08 1.48
N THR A 246 -18.16 5.61 1.55
CA THR A 246 -17.37 5.62 2.80
C THR A 246 -16.51 6.88 2.94
N ALA A 247 -15.81 7.27 1.87
CA ALA A 247 -14.81 8.34 1.92
C ALA A 247 -15.34 9.69 2.45
N PRO A 248 -16.58 10.12 2.18
CA PRO A 248 -17.11 11.39 2.71
C PRO A 248 -17.24 11.44 4.24
N TYR A 249 -17.25 10.30 4.92
CA TYR A 249 -17.34 10.22 6.39
C TYR A 249 -15.98 10.15 7.07
N LEU A 250 -14.89 10.09 6.31
CA LEU A 250 -13.53 10.20 6.84
C LEU A 250 -13.08 11.67 6.84
N PRO A 251 -12.23 12.10 7.80
CA PRO A 251 -11.81 13.49 7.91
C PRO A 251 -11.05 13.97 6.67
N ILE A 252 -11.53 15.03 6.02
CA ILE A 252 -10.95 15.57 4.78
C ILE A 252 -9.52 16.10 4.96
N ASN A 253 -9.18 16.54 6.17
CA ASN A 253 -7.84 17.04 6.54
C ASN A 253 -6.87 15.94 6.99
N LYS A 254 -7.18 14.69 6.68
CA LYS A 254 -6.34 13.51 6.91
C LYS A 254 -6.25 12.69 5.62
N PRO A 255 -5.12 11.99 5.38
CA PRO A 255 -5.00 11.15 4.20
C PRO A 255 -5.89 9.91 4.30
N VAL A 256 -6.43 9.49 3.14
CA VAL A 256 -7.23 8.27 2.97
C VAL A 256 -6.44 7.25 2.17
N TYR A 257 -6.30 6.04 2.71
CA TYR A 257 -5.56 4.95 2.11
C TYR A 257 -6.48 3.79 1.71
N LEU A 258 -6.48 3.40 0.44
CA LEU A 258 -7.18 2.21 -0.06
C LEU A 258 -6.21 1.02 -0.10
N MET A 259 -6.40 0.06 0.79
CA MET A 259 -5.47 -1.04 1.02
C MET A 259 -5.53 -2.09 -0.08
N GLY A 260 -4.35 -2.50 -0.57
CA GLY A 260 -4.19 -3.61 -1.51
C GLY A 260 -4.66 -3.34 -2.94
N VAL A 261 -5.00 -2.11 -3.30
CA VAL A 261 -5.52 -1.70 -4.61
C VAL A 261 -4.50 -0.85 -5.34
N GLY A 262 -4.19 -1.09 -6.57
CA GLY A 262 -4.62 -2.16 -7.44
C GLY A 262 -4.11 -1.98 -8.86
N THR A 263 -4.97 -2.19 -9.84
CA THR A 263 -4.64 -1.90 -11.24
C THR A 263 -4.59 -0.39 -11.50
N PRO A 264 -3.95 0.08 -12.59
CA PRO A 264 -3.96 1.51 -12.94
C PRO A 264 -5.38 2.09 -13.04
N ALA A 265 -6.33 1.35 -13.60
CA ALA A 265 -7.73 1.77 -13.69
C ALA A 265 -8.39 1.92 -12.31
N ASN A 266 -8.17 0.95 -11.39
CA ASN A 266 -8.71 1.04 -10.03
C ASN A 266 -8.15 2.27 -9.28
N ILE A 267 -6.86 2.58 -9.45
CA ILE A 267 -6.24 3.76 -8.83
C ILE A 267 -6.89 5.04 -9.35
N LEU A 268 -7.04 5.17 -10.68
CA LEU A 268 -7.69 6.33 -11.28
C LEU A 268 -9.12 6.54 -10.77
N GLU A 269 -9.91 5.48 -10.65
CA GLU A 269 -11.28 5.54 -10.13
C GLU A 269 -11.34 5.85 -8.64
N ALA A 270 -10.39 5.33 -7.85
CA ALA A 270 -10.36 5.59 -6.42
C ALA A 270 -9.86 7.02 -6.09
N VAL A 271 -8.91 7.56 -6.85
CA VAL A 271 -8.48 8.98 -6.71
C VAL A 271 -9.66 9.92 -7.00
N ASP A 272 -10.49 9.62 -8.00
CA ASP A 272 -11.71 10.40 -8.31
C ASP A 272 -12.70 10.44 -7.12
N ARG A 273 -12.60 9.48 -6.21
CA ARG A 273 -13.40 9.33 -4.98
C ARG A 273 -12.69 9.79 -3.70
N GLY A 274 -11.54 10.45 -3.85
CA GLY A 274 -10.83 11.11 -2.74
C GLY A 274 -9.79 10.27 -2.02
N VAL A 275 -9.34 9.15 -2.58
CA VAL A 275 -8.27 8.32 -2.02
C VAL A 275 -6.88 8.92 -2.31
N ASP A 276 -5.98 8.87 -1.33
CA ASP A 276 -4.67 9.50 -1.34
C ASP A 276 -3.51 8.50 -1.38
N PHE A 277 -3.63 7.32 -0.76
CA PHE A 277 -2.57 6.32 -0.64
C PHE A 277 -3.02 5.00 -1.23
N PHE A 278 -2.09 4.33 -1.90
CA PHE A 278 -2.31 3.04 -2.56
C PHE A 278 -1.12 2.13 -2.35
N ASP A 279 -1.38 0.83 -2.31
CA ASP A 279 -0.39 -0.22 -2.42
C ASP A 279 -0.95 -1.39 -3.23
N CYS A 280 -0.09 -2.10 -3.91
CA CYS A 280 -0.44 -3.39 -4.51
C CYS A 280 0.83 -4.16 -4.88
N VAL A 281 0.78 -5.48 -4.78
CA VAL A 281 1.86 -6.35 -5.25
C VAL A 281 1.86 -6.55 -6.77
N TYR A 282 0.85 -6.08 -7.48
CA TYR A 282 0.70 -6.31 -8.93
C TYR A 282 1.89 -5.84 -9.77
N PRO A 283 2.46 -4.63 -9.57
CA PRO A 283 3.61 -4.20 -10.36
C PRO A 283 4.77 -5.19 -10.31
N SER A 284 5.18 -5.57 -9.11
CA SER A 284 6.29 -6.51 -8.92
C SER A 284 5.92 -7.95 -9.25
N ARG A 285 4.69 -8.40 -8.92
CA ARG A 285 4.22 -9.76 -9.24
C ARG A 285 4.12 -9.95 -10.75
N ASN A 286 3.45 -9.06 -11.46
CA ASN A 286 3.28 -9.12 -12.90
C ASN A 286 4.63 -9.01 -13.64
N GLY A 287 5.52 -8.12 -13.20
CA GLY A 287 6.88 -8.00 -13.76
C GLY A 287 7.65 -9.31 -13.68
N ARG A 288 7.61 -10.00 -12.53
CA ARG A 288 8.26 -11.31 -12.36
C ARG A 288 7.68 -12.42 -13.26
N HIS A 289 6.44 -12.24 -13.73
CA HIS A 289 5.76 -13.19 -14.63
C HIS A 289 5.72 -12.72 -16.09
N GLY A 290 6.58 -11.77 -16.45
CA GLY A 290 6.73 -11.35 -17.84
C GLY A 290 5.74 -10.29 -18.33
N HIS A 291 4.95 -9.69 -17.43
CA HIS A 291 3.98 -8.68 -17.80
C HIS A 291 4.46 -7.26 -17.45
N ALA A 292 4.41 -6.37 -18.45
CA ALA A 292 4.67 -4.95 -18.31
C ALA A 292 3.36 -4.14 -18.32
N TYR A 293 3.29 -3.09 -17.51
CA TYR A 293 2.25 -2.07 -17.58
C TYR A 293 2.71 -0.93 -18.47
N THR A 294 1.86 -0.47 -19.36
CA THR A 294 2.11 0.66 -20.27
C THR A 294 0.89 1.57 -20.33
N SER A 295 1.05 2.75 -20.91
CA SER A 295 -0.05 3.69 -21.17
C SER A 295 -1.14 3.11 -22.11
N LEU A 296 -0.79 2.09 -22.89
CA LEU A 296 -1.70 1.36 -23.78
C LEU A 296 -2.27 0.08 -23.17
N GLY A 297 -1.99 -0.20 -21.90
CA GLY A 297 -2.46 -1.41 -21.20
C GLY A 297 -1.34 -2.37 -20.84
N LYS A 298 -1.72 -3.63 -20.56
CA LYS A 298 -0.81 -4.66 -20.06
C LYS A 298 -0.27 -5.53 -21.17
N MET A 299 1.06 -5.60 -21.33
CA MET A 299 1.77 -6.43 -22.31
C MET A 299 2.32 -7.70 -21.66
N ASN A 300 2.23 -8.85 -22.37
CA ASN A 300 2.95 -10.06 -21.99
C ASN A 300 4.20 -10.24 -22.87
N LEU A 301 5.38 -9.87 -22.34
CA LEU A 301 6.63 -9.97 -23.09
C LEU A 301 7.11 -11.39 -23.37
N LEU A 302 6.46 -12.43 -22.84
CA LEU A 302 6.74 -13.82 -23.21
C LEU A 302 6.17 -14.19 -24.58
N ASN A 303 5.27 -13.39 -25.14
CA ASN A 303 4.66 -13.63 -26.46
C ASN A 303 5.71 -13.63 -27.58
N ALA A 304 5.52 -14.51 -28.57
CA ALA A 304 6.45 -14.69 -29.71
C ALA A 304 6.62 -13.41 -30.55
N LYS A 305 5.58 -12.59 -30.66
CA LYS A 305 5.62 -11.33 -31.41
C LYS A 305 6.72 -10.36 -31.01
N TYR A 306 7.27 -10.50 -29.79
CA TYR A 306 8.35 -9.64 -29.27
C TYR A 306 9.75 -10.25 -29.46
N GLU A 307 9.90 -11.35 -30.20
CA GLU A 307 11.17 -12.04 -30.40
C GLU A 307 12.20 -11.22 -31.17
N LEU A 308 11.73 -10.45 -32.14
CA LEU A 308 12.55 -9.56 -32.98
C LEU A 308 12.22 -8.08 -32.76
N ASP A 309 11.51 -7.75 -31.66
CA ASP A 309 11.08 -6.38 -31.36
C ASP A 309 12.22 -5.63 -30.65
N ASP A 310 12.91 -4.76 -31.39
CA ASP A 310 14.03 -3.94 -30.91
C ASP A 310 13.62 -2.68 -30.16
N LYS A 311 12.31 -2.41 -30.04
CA LYS A 311 11.76 -1.25 -29.31
C LYS A 311 11.86 -1.40 -27.78
N PRO A 312 11.87 -0.30 -27.02
CA PRO A 312 11.71 -0.34 -25.57
C PRO A 312 10.35 -0.89 -25.15
N ILE A 313 10.18 -1.26 -23.88
CA ILE A 313 8.87 -1.69 -23.34
C ILE A 313 7.79 -0.64 -23.69
N GLU A 314 8.10 0.63 -23.47
CA GLU A 314 7.23 1.77 -23.78
C GLU A 314 8.07 2.90 -24.38
N GLU A 315 7.66 3.39 -25.55
CA GLU A 315 8.32 4.53 -26.19
C GLU A 315 8.11 5.81 -25.36
N GLY A 316 9.16 6.58 -25.19
CA GLY A 316 9.13 7.81 -24.36
C GLY A 316 9.23 7.57 -22.84
N CYS A 317 9.20 6.33 -22.38
CA CYS A 317 9.37 6.00 -20.96
C CYS A 317 10.81 6.26 -20.51
N ALA A 318 10.99 7.02 -19.42
CA ALA A 318 12.32 7.37 -18.88
C ALA A 318 12.87 6.35 -17.87
N CYS A 319 12.21 5.19 -17.66
CA CYS A 319 12.74 4.19 -16.74
C CYS A 319 14.05 3.58 -17.26
N PRO A 320 14.97 3.12 -16.37
CA PRO A 320 16.25 2.55 -16.78
C PRO A 320 16.12 1.36 -17.74
N ALA A 321 15.06 0.56 -17.62
CA ALA A 321 14.83 -0.58 -18.51
C ALA A 321 14.52 -0.12 -19.96
N CYS A 322 13.62 0.84 -20.13
CA CYS A 322 13.23 1.36 -21.45
C CYS A 322 14.35 2.18 -22.12
N GLN A 323 15.16 2.88 -21.31
CA GLN A 323 16.26 3.69 -21.83
C GLN A 323 17.44 2.83 -22.34
N THR A 324 17.52 1.56 -21.97
CA THR A 324 18.70 0.76 -22.22
C THR A 324 18.42 -0.51 -23.04
N TYR A 325 17.24 -1.14 -22.85
CA TYR A 325 17.00 -2.50 -23.33
C TYR A 325 15.75 -2.60 -24.22
N SER A 326 15.85 -3.48 -25.22
CA SER A 326 14.73 -3.80 -26.11
C SER A 326 13.80 -4.87 -25.52
N ARG A 327 12.57 -4.91 -26.03
CA ARG A 327 11.59 -5.98 -25.74
C ARG A 327 12.15 -7.36 -26.06
N ALA A 328 12.84 -7.50 -27.21
CA ALA A 328 13.47 -8.76 -27.62
C ALA A 328 14.50 -9.27 -26.58
N TYR A 329 15.38 -8.38 -26.11
CA TYR A 329 16.37 -8.75 -25.10
C TYR A 329 15.74 -9.14 -23.76
N ILE A 330 14.77 -8.33 -23.27
CA ILE A 330 14.06 -8.63 -22.02
C ILE A 330 13.31 -9.97 -22.13
N ARG A 331 12.62 -10.21 -23.29
CA ARG A 331 11.96 -11.48 -23.57
C ARG A 331 12.96 -12.65 -23.52
N HIS A 332 14.13 -12.51 -24.15
CA HIS A 332 15.20 -13.52 -24.09
C HIS A 332 15.58 -13.85 -22.65
N LEU A 333 15.85 -12.84 -21.83
CA LEU A 333 16.21 -13.02 -20.42
C LEU A 333 15.10 -13.75 -19.64
N LEU A 334 13.83 -13.38 -19.85
CA LEU A 334 12.69 -14.05 -19.21
C LEU A 334 12.57 -15.52 -19.63
N LYS A 335 12.77 -15.83 -20.93
CA LYS A 335 12.75 -17.20 -21.44
C LYS A 335 13.92 -18.02 -20.91
N ALA A 336 15.08 -17.42 -20.79
CA ALA A 336 16.29 -18.01 -20.21
C ALA A 336 16.22 -18.13 -18.66
N LYS A 337 15.15 -17.57 -18.04
CA LYS A 337 14.97 -17.48 -16.57
C LYS A 337 16.10 -16.71 -15.87
N GLU A 338 16.72 -15.76 -16.58
CA GLU A 338 17.70 -14.85 -16.01
C GLU A 338 17.03 -13.83 -15.08
N MET A 339 17.58 -13.67 -13.88
CA MET A 339 17.03 -12.75 -12.87
C MET A 339 16.98 -11.30 -13.36
N LEU A 340 17.90 -10.91 -14.23
CA LEU A 340 17.91 -9.57 -14.82
C LEU A 340 16.61 -9.26 -15.58
N GLY A 341 16.05 -10.23 -16.32
CA GLY A 341 14.77 -10.03 -17.02
C GLY A 341 13.63 -9.68 -16.08
N MET A 342 13.52 -10.39 -14.96
CA MET A 342 12.52 -10.08 -13.92
C MET A 342 12.77 -8.71 -13.29
N ARG A 343 14.04 -8.39 -12.97
CA ARG A 343 14.40 -7.10 -12.37
C ARG A 343 14.03 -5.93 -13.28
N LEU A 344 14.35 -6.01 -14.56
CA LEU A 344 14.06 -4.95 -15.54
C LEU A 344 12.55 -4.69 -15.65
N LEU A 345 11.73 -5.74 -15.71
CA LEU A 345 10.28 -5.60 -15.77
C LEU A 345 9.68 -5.08 -14.47
N VAL A 346 10.15 -5.55 -13.33
CA VAL A 346 9.69 -5.03 -12.03
C VAL A 346 10.04 -3.55 -11.91
N LEU A 347 11.25 -3.18 -12.28
CA LEU A 347 11.70 -1.78 -12.24
C LEU A 347 10.86 -0.88 -13.17
N HIS A 348 10.58 -1.33 -14.40
CA HIS A 348 9.70 -0.62 -15.32
C HIS A 348 8.29 -0.45 -14.74
N ASN A 349 7.69 -1.52 -14.21
CA ASN A 349 6.35 -1.46 -13.66
C ASN A 349 6.25 -0.52 -12.44
N LEU A 350 7.24 -0.55 -11.55
CA LEU A 350 7.26 0.36 -10.40
C LEU A 350 7.42 1.82 -10.84
N TYR A 351 8.30 2.07 -11.83
CA TYR A 351 8.43 3.39 -12.44
C TYR A 351 7.11 3.87 -13.04
N PHE A 352 6.43 3.01 -13.82
CA PHE A 352 5.14 3.32 -14.44
C PHE A 352 4.10 3.77 -13.38
N TYR A 353 3.99 3.02 -12.26
CA TYR A 353 3.06 3.40 -11.20
C TYR A 353 3.46 4.71 -10.50
N ASN A 354 4.73 4.89 -10.17
CA ASN A 354 5.20 6.12 -9.54
C ASN A 354 4.98 7.34 -10.44
N HIS A 355 5.29 7.21 -11.73
CA HIS A 355 5.12 8.27 -12.72
C HIS A 355 3.64 8.60 -12.98
N MET A 356 2.79 7.59 -13.07
CA MET A 356 1.34 7.78 -13.16
C MET A 356 0.81 8.62 -11.97
N MET A 357 1.33 8.39 -10.75
CA MET A 357 0.93 9.21 -9.59
C MET A 357 1.43 10.67 -9.72
N GLU A 358 2.56 10.92 -10.34
CA GLU A 358 3.02 12.28 -10.67
C GLU A 358 2.09 12.98 -11.65
N GLU A 359 1.72 12.29 -12.74
CA GLU A 359 0.77 12.78 -13.73
C GLU A 359 -0.61 13.06 -13.11
N ILE A 360 -1.08 12.20 -12.21
CA ILE A 360 -2.33 12.39 -11.45
C ILE A 360 -2.26 13.68 -10.62
N ARG A 361 -1.20 13.87 -9.83
CA ARG A 361 -1.04 15.08 -9.02
C ARG A 361 -0.99 16.35 -9.90
N GLU A 362 -0.31 16.29 -11.03
CA GLU A 362 -0.26 17.40 -11.98
C GLU A 362 -1.64 17.70 -12.58
N ALA A 363 -2.38 16.66 -12.97
CA ALA A 363 -3.73 16.81 -13.52
C ALA A 363 -4.69 17.45 -12.50
N ILE A 364 -4.63 17.04 -11.23
CA ILE A 364 -5.43 17.63 -10.15
C ILE A 364 -5.04 19.10 -9.93
N ARG A 365 -3.74 19.42 -9.86
CA ARG A 365 -3.25 20.80 -9.68
C ARG A 365 -3.72 21.74 -10.78
N ASN A 366 -3.85 21.23 -12.01
CA ASN A 366 -4.31 21.96 -13.19
C ASN A 366 -5.84 21.87 -13.41
N LYS A 367 -6.61 21.30 -12.48
CA LYS A 367 -8.08 21.12 -12.56
C LYS A 367 -8.53 20.42 -13.85
N ARG A 368 -7.81 19.41 -14.28
CA ARG A 368 -8.10 18.61 -15.48
C ARG A 368 -8.13 17.11 -15.18
N TYR A 369 -8.33 16.72 -13.91
CA TYR A 369 -8.23 15.33 -13.51
C TYR A 369 -9.23 14.41 -14.23
N LYS A 370 -10.48 14.84 -14.37
CA LYS A 370 -11.51 14.07 -15.08
C LYS A 370 -11.12 13.81 -16.55
N GLN A 371 -10.57 14.81 -17.24
CA GLN A 371 -10.09 14.65 -18.60
C GLN A 371 -8.91 13.67 -18.67
N TYR A 372 -7.93 13.83 -17.80
CA TYR A 372 -6.77 12.95 -17.70
C TYR A 372 -7.21 11.50 -17.42
N LYS A 373 -8.09 11.28 -16.43
CA LYS A 373 -8.62 9.96 -16.09
C LYS A 373 -9.22 9.27 -17.32
N ASN A 374 -10.13 9.95 -18.03
CA ASN A 374 -10.81 9.38 -19.19
C ASN A 374 -9.82 9.00 -20.30
N GLN A 375 -8.86 9.86 -20.63
CA GLN A 375 -7.82 9.57 -21.62
C GLN A 375 -6.95 8.37 -21.23
N LYS A 376 -6.55 8.29 -19.96
CA LYS A 376 -5.76 7.13 -19.46
C LYS A 376 -6.57 5.84 -19.50
N LEU A 377 -7.83 5.86 -19.09
CA LEU A 377 -8.70 4.67 -19.13
C LEU A 377 -8.90 4.16 -20.57
N GLU A 378 -9.12 5.06 -21.53
CA GLU A 378 -9.19 4.70 -22.96
C GLU A 378 -7.88 4.04 -23.43
N GLY A 379 -6.73 4.64 -23.09
CA GLY A 379 -5.42 4.08 -23.42
C GLY A 379 -5.21 2.66 -22.87
N LEU A 380 -5.55 2.45 -21.60
CA LEU A 380 -5.38 1.17 -20.91
C LEU A 380 -6.22 0.01 -21.50
N MET A 381 -7.23 0.31 -22.33
CA MET A 381 -8.06 -0.70 -22.99
C MET A 381 -7.46 -1.24 -24.31
N HIS A 382 -6.45 -0.57 -24.89
CA HIS A 382 -5.91 -0.94 -26.21
C HIS A 382 -5.10 -2.25 -26.21
N TYR A 383 -4.38 -2.55 -25.11
CA TYR A 383 -3.66 -3.80 -24.95
C TYR A 383 -4.40 -4.72 -23.98
N ASN A 384 -5.43 -5.40 -24.44
CA ASN A 384 -5.91 -6.63 -23.80
C ASN A 384 -5.23 -7.83 -24.47
N ASP A 385 -3.93 -7.99 -24.29
CA ASP A 385 -3.27 -9.25 -24.59
C ASP A 385 -3.81 -10.31 -23.60
N LYS A 386 -4.84 -11.07 -24.06
CA LYS A 386 -5.37 -12.26 -23.40
C LYS A 386 -4.30 -13.34 -23.31
#